data_ade02573e94a5a5a8f507517d1a72b46
#
_entry.id   ade02573e94a5a5a8f507517d1a72b46
#
_cell.length_a   1.000
_cell.length_b   1.000
_cell.length_c   1.000
_cell.angle_alpha   90.00
_cell.angle_beta   90.00
_cell.angle_gamma   90.00
#
_symmetry.space_group_name_H-M   'P 1'
#
loop_
_entity.id
_entity.type
_entity.pdbx_description
1 polymer ?
#
loop_
_entity_poly.entity_id
_entity_poly.type
_entity_poly.pdbx_seq_one_letter_code
_entity_poly.pdbx_strand_id
1 'polypeptide(L)'
;MTDSPFAERTAPEADIAEILRLHRQWWESNIGWDIDRMVEVFPSPGDEYLMFNFNGHPYFGMTEKVALWKWYRELIAQTGGLRTRIMRLEVRADTAWLACEFTIDAEMLDGGEWTVDAVDATLGRATEIYHRDGGTGAPEWRMWHTHITALPDPGEKRPGFDDSTDSRGLGWTPWNPLPKGV
;
A
#
# COMPACT_ATOMS: atom_id res chain seq x y z
N MET A 1 24.97 1.92 24.06
CA MET A 1 23.69 1.24 23.79
C MET A 1 22.62 2.29 24.00
N THR A 2 22.16 2.89 22.95
CA THR A 2 21.04 3.84 23.01
C THR A 2 19.78 3.01 22.90
N ASP A 3 19.04 2.89 24.02
CA ASP A 3 17.71 2.32 24.01
C ASP A 3 16.88 3.06 22.98
N SER A 4 16.48 2.35 21.92
CA SER A 4 15.52 2.87 20.94
C SER A 4 14.25 3.27 21.71
N PRO A 5 13.73 4.50 21.57
CA PRO A 5 12.49 4.90 22.20
C PRO A 5 11.27 4.08 21.70
N PHE A 6 11.49 3.23 20.72
CA PHE A 6 10.57 2.22 20.22
C PHE A 6 10.96 0.85 20.76
N ALA A 7 11.10 0.74 22.09
CA ALA A 7 11.24 -0.57 22.73
C ALA A 7 10.12 -1.47 22.22
N GLU A 8 10.50 -2.54 21.54
CA GLU A 8 9.66 -3.61 21.05
C GLU A 8 8.68 -4.08 22.12
N ARG A 9 7.49 -3.51 22.12
CA ARG A 9 6.36 -4.26 22.61
C ARG A 9 6.05 -5.24 21.49
N THR A 10 6.52 -6.45 21.64
CA THR A 10 6.26 -7.55 20.72
C THR A 10 4.76 -7.69 20.60
N ALA A 11 4.22 -7.23 19.46
CA ALA A 11 2.82 -7.48 19.15
C ALA A 11 2.60 -9.00 19.07
N PRO A 12 1.42 -9.51 19.41
CA PRO A 12 1.11 -10.91 19.21
C PRO A 12 1.43 -11.33 17.76
N GLU A 13 2.11 -12.44 17.62
CA GLU A 13 2.50 -12.96 16.30
C GLU A 13 1.29 -13.15 15.37
N ALA A 14 0.15 -13.55 15.95
CA ALA A 14 -1.11 -13.68 15.23
C ALA A 14 -1.61 -12.36 14.63
N ASP A 15 -1.41 -11.23 15.31
CA ASP A 15 -1.80 -9.92 14.79
C ASP A 15 -0.92 -9.49 13.63
N ILE A 16 0.39 -9.69 13.76
CA ILE A 16 1.33 -9.43 12.69
C ILE A 16 0.98 -10.28 11.46
N ALA A 17 0.72 -11.56 11.65
CA ALA A 17 0.35 -12.47 10.57
C ALA A 17 -0.95 -12.03 9.86
N GLU A 18 -1.95 -11.59 10.63
CA GLU A 18 -3.21 -11.12 10.07
C GLU A 18 -3.06 -9.82 9.28
N ILE A 19 -2.31 -8.83 9.78
CA ILE A 19 -2.01 -7.60 9.06
C ILE A 19 -1.29 -7.91 7.73
N LEU A 20 -0.29 -8.79 7.76
CA LEU A 20 0.43 -9.19 6.55
C LEU A 20 -0.46 -9.95 5.56
N ARG A 21 -1.42 -10.74 6.06
CA ARG A 21 -2.42 -11.40 5.22
C ARG A 21 -3.33 -10.39 4.51
N LEU A 22 -3.85 -9.40 5.26
CA LEU A 22 -4.71 -8.33 4.72
C LEU A 22 -3.95 -7.47 3.70
N HIS A 23 -2.71 -7.08 4.01
CA HIS A 23 -1.82 -6.38 3.10
C HIS A 23 -1.68 -7.14 1.78
N ARG A 24 -1.32 -8.42 1.85
CA ARG A 24 -1.16 -9.26 0.66
C ARG A 24 -2.46 -9.38 -0.12
N GLN A 25 -3.57 -9.66 0.55
CA GLN A 25 -4.88 -9.79 -0.10
C GLN A 25 -5.26 -8.52 -0.85
N TRP A 26 -5.06 -7.33 -0.24
CA TRP A 26 -5.36 -6.08 -0.91
C TRP A 26 -4.52 -5.88 -2.16
N TRP A 27 -3.22 -6.04 -2.07
CA TRP A 27 -2.33 -5.85 -3.23
C TRP A 27 -2.57 -6.88 -4.32
N GLU A 28 -2.76 -8.15 -3.97
CA GLU A 28 -3.09 -9.20 -4.95
C GLU A 28 -4.43 -8.97 -5.63
N SER A 29 -5.43 -8.45 -4.92
CA SER A 29 -6.75 -8.16 -5.50
C SER A 29 -6.74 -6.98 -6.47
N ASN A 30 -5.70 -6.15 -6.46
CA ASN A 30 -5.48 -5.15 -7.51
C ASN A 30 -5.06 -5.80 -8.84
N ILE A 31 -4.45 -6.98 -8.81
CA ILE A 31 -4.15 -7.74 -10.03
C ILE A 31 -5.46 -8.30 -10.56
N GLY A 32 -5.82 -7.91 -11.78
CA GLY A 32 -7.08 -8.36 -12.40
C GLY A 32 -8.34 -7.71 -11.84
N TRP A 33 -8.19 -6.72 -10.96
CA TRP A 33 -9.30 -5.93 -10.40
C TRP A 33 -10.36 -6.79 -9.70
N ASP A 34 -9.93 -7.71 -8.83
CA ASP A 34 -10.82 -8.55 -8.02
C ASP A 34 -11.43 -7.73 -6.88
N ILE A 35 -12.49 -6.99 -7.23
CA ILE A 35 -13.16 -6.06 -6.33
C ILE A 35 -13.81 -6.77 -5.15
N ASP A 36 -14.38 -7.93 -5.36
CA ASP A 36 -15.07 -8.69 -4.31
C ASP A 36 -14.08 -9.13 -3.24
N ARG A 37 -12.94 -9.67 -3.64
CA ARG A 37 -11.85 -10.02 -2.73
C ARG A 37 -11.22 -8.79 -2.08
N MET A 38 -11.14 -7.68 -2.79
CA MET A 38 -10.58 -6.43 -2.27
C MET A 38 -11.41 -5.88 -1.10
N VAL A 39 -12.74 -5.86 -1.21
CA VAL A 39 -13.61 -5.24 -0.19
C VAL A 39 -13.55 -5.97 1.16
N GLU A 40 -13.18 -7.24 1.19
CA GLU A 40 -13.02 -8.02 2.42
C GLU A 40 -11.90 -7.50 3.33
N VAL A 41 -10.97 -6.72 2.80
CA VAL A 41 -9.83 -6.16 3.56
C VAL A 41 -10.25 -4.96 4.39
N PHE A 42 -11.34 -4.30 4.02
CA PHE A 42 -11.80 -3.03 4.57
C PHE A 42 -12.94 -3.22 5.58
N PRO A 43 -13.22 -2.20 6.43
CA PRO A 43 -14.35 -2.27 7.34
C PRO A 43 -15.67 -2.39 6.57
N SER A 44 -16.68 -2.99 7.19
CA SER A 44 -18.03 -3.08 6.65
C SER A 44 -19.04 -2.50 7.68
N PRO A 45 -19.84 -1.50 7.32
CA PRO A 45 -20.15 -0.98 5.97
C PRO A 45 -19.08 -0.13 5.29
N GLY A 46 -18.07 0.35 6.00
CA GLY A 46 -16.92 1.04 5.44
C GLY A 46 -17.13 2.52 5.08
N ASP A 47 -18.16 3.15 5.62
CA ASP A 47 -18.46 4.56 5.33
C ASP A 47 -17.38 5.52 5.84
N GLU A 48 -16.64 5.14 6.89
CA GLU A 48 -15.56 5.92 7.48
C GLU A 48 -14.17 5.65 6.85
N TYR A 49 -14.08 4.73 5.89
CA TYR A 49 -12.84 4.49 5.17
C TYR A 49 -12.40 5.74 4.40
N LEU A 50 -11.11 6.04 4.45
CA LEU A 50 -10.51 7.14 3.72
C LEU A 50 -9.30 6.65 2.91
N MET A 51 -9.23 7.08 1.66
CA MET A 51 -8.05 6.86 0.82
C MET A 51 -7.57 8.16 0.20
N PHE A 52 -6.27 8.43 0.30
CA PHE A 52 -5.58 9.36 -0.59
C PHE A 52 -4.90 8.55 -1.70
N ASN A 53 -5.36 8.76 -2.92
CA ASN A 53 -4.88 7.99 -4.06
C ASN A 53 -3.80 8.78 -4.83
N PHE A 54 -2.97 8.09 -5.57
CA PHE A 54 -1.85 8.71 -6.31
C PHE A 54 -2.31 9.65 -7.45
N ASN A 55 -3.57 9.61 -7.85
CA ASN A 55 -4.17 10.60 -8.76
C ASN A 55 -4.47 11.96 -8.08
N GLY A 56 -4.08 12.11 -6.81
CA GLY A 56 -4.24 13.35 -6.05
C GLY A 56 -5.61 13.57 -5.41
N HIS A 57 -6.57 12.66 -5.60
CA HIS A 57 -7.91 12.79 -5.04
C HIS A 57 -8.10 11.97 -3.76
N PRO A 58 -8.83 12.53 -2.77
CA PRO A 58 -9.37 11.76 -1.66
C PRO A 58 -10.59 10.95 -2.12
N TYR A 59 -10.79 9.78 -1.52
CA TYR A 59 -11.97 8.94 -1.69
C TYR A 59 -12.52 8.60 -0.32
N PHE A 60 -13.79 8.87 -0.11
CA PHE A 60 -14.49 8.70 1.15
C PHE A 60 -15.42 7.50 1.08
N GLY A 61 -15.21 6.56 1.99
CA GLY A 61 -15.98 5.34 2.09
C GLY A 61 -15.70 4.32 0.99
N MET A 62 -16.20 3.12 1.21
CA MET A 62 -16.01 2.01 0.29
C MET A 62 -16.80 2.18 -1.01
N THR A 63 -17.89 2.93 -1.01
CA THR A 63 -18.66 3.22 -2.23
C THR A 63 -17.83 3.94 -3.27
N GLU A 64 -17.12 5.02 -2.86
CA GLU A 64 -16.25 5.76 -3.78
C GLU A 64 -15.02 4.95 -4.20
N LYS A 65 -14.42 4.19 -3.26
CA LYS A 65 -13.31 3.32 -3.57
C LYS A 65 -13.68 2.25 -4.61
N VAL A 66 -14.81 1.59 -4.44
CA VAL A 66 -15.28 0.57 -5.40
C VAL A 66 -15.58 1.19 -6.76
N ALA A 67 -16.18 2.40 -6.79
CA ALA A 67 -16.43 3.12 -8.03
C ALA A 67 -15.11 3.43 -8.77
N LEU A 68 -14.08 3.89 -8.04
CA LEU A 68 -12.76 4.14 -8.61
C LEU A 68 -12.14 2.87 -9.20
N TRP A 69 -12.20 1.73 -8.49
CA TRP A 69 -11.65 0.46 -8.99
C TRP A 69 -12.38 -0.05 -10.23
N LYS A 70 -13.72 0.09 -10.28
CA LYS A 70 -14.51 -0.22 -11.47
C LYS A 70 -14.09 0.64 -12.65
N TRP A 71 -13.86 1.92 -12.43
CA TRP A 71 -13.39 2.84 -13.45
C TRP A 71 -11.98 2.49 -13.94
N TYR A 72 -11.04 2.20 -13.04
CA TYR A 72 -9.69 1.76 -13.43
C TYR A 72 -9.71 0.47 -14.25
N ARG A 73 -10.55 -0.50 -13.89
CA ARG A 73 -10.69 -1.76 -14.62
C ARG A 73 -11.10 -1.56 -16.09
N GLU A 74 -11.81 -0.48 -16.40
CA GLU A 74 -12.20 -0.13 -17.77
C GLU A 74 -11.09 0.59 -18.55
N LEU A 75 -10.11 1.16 -17.86
CA LEU A 75 -9.05 1.97 -18.45
C LEU A 75 -7.71 1.26 -18.51
N ILE A 76 -7.45 0.39 -17.56
CA ILE A 76 -6.11 -0.12 -17.27
C ILE A 76 -6.13 -1.64 -17.21
N ALA A 77 -5.28 -2.29 -18.00
CA ALA A 77 -4.91 -3.67 -17.79
C ALA A 77 -3.67 -3.71 -16.89
N GLN A 78 -3.75 -4.48 -15.81
CA GLN A 78 -2.55 -4.84 -15.06
C GLN A 78 -1.95 -6.09 -15.70
N THR A 79 -0.74 -5.95 -16.26
CA THR A 79 -0.11 -7.02 -17.05
C THR A 79 0.69 -7.99 -16.20
N GLY A 80 0.70 -7.80 -14.90
CA GLY A 80 1.42 -8.60 -13.93
C GLY A 80 2.44 -7.78 -13.14
N GLY A 81 3.37 -8.43 -12.47
CA GLY A 81 4.50 -7.74 -11.85
C GLY A 81 4.21 -6.89 -10.61
N LEU A 82 3.00 -6.94 -10.03
CA LEU A 82 2.76 -6.28 -8.76
C LEU A 82 3.71 -6.85 -7.70
N ARG A 83 4.55 -5.98 -7.17
CA ARG A 83 5.50 -6.31 -6.11
C ARG A 83 5.40 -5.27 -5.02
N THR A 84 5.43 -5.71 -3.79
CA THR A 84 5.48 -4.82 -2.63
C THR A 84 6.73 -5.11 -1.81
N ARG A 85 7.30 -4.07 -1.22
CA ARG A 85 8.39 -4.16 -0.27
C ARG A 85 7.98 -3.43 1.00
N ILE A 86 7.75 -4.18 2.07
CA ILE A 86 7.42 -3.59 3.37
C ILE A 86 8.68 -2.92 3.93
N MET A 87 8.58 -1.63 4.19
CA MET A 87 9.63 -0.82 4.79
C MET A 87 9.50 -0.81 6.31
N ARG A 88 8.28 -0.82 6.82
CA ARG A 88 7.97 -0.81 8.25
C ARG A 88 6.58 -1.36 8.53
N LEU A 89 6.47 -2.12 9.61
CA LEU A 89 5.22 -2.54 10.22
C LEU A 89 5.31 -2.29 11.72
N GLU A 90 4.33 -1.60 12.29
CA GLU A 90 4.13 -1.48 13.74
C GLU A 90 2.72 -1.89 14.10
N VAL A 91 2.59 -2.72 15.11
CA VAL A 91 1.31 -3.15 15.68
C VAL A 91 1.28 -2.76 17.16
N ARG A 92 0.26 -2.01 17.57
CA ARG A 92 0.10 -1.53 18.96
C ARG A 92 -1.34 -1.64 19.38
N ALA A 93 -1.62 -2.55 20.32
CA ALA A 93 -2.97 -2.83 20.80
C ALA A 93 -3.93 -3.08 19.61
N ASP A 94 -4.87 -2.18 19.38
CA ASP A 94 -5.92 -2.30 18.37
C ASP A 94 -5.65 -1.46 17.11
N THR A 95 -4.42 -0.96 16.95
CA THR A 95 -4.01 -0.16 15.79
C THR A 95 -2.70 -0.68 15.23
N ALA A 96 -2.61 -0.75 13.92
CA ALA A 96 -1.35 -1.02 13.22
C ALA A 96 -1.17 -0.07 12.04
N TRP A 97 0.07 0.15 11.65
CA TRP A 97 0.39 0.82 10.40
C TRP A 97 1.51 0.11 9.67
N LEU A 98 1.42 0.13 8.35
CA LEU A 98 2.39 -0.47 7.45
C LEU A 98 2.77 0.55 6.40
N ALA A 99 4.08 0.71 6.16
CA ALA A 99 4.59 1.47 5.03
C ALA A 99 5.27 0.52 4.05
N CYS A 100 4.94 0.65 2.77
CA CYS A 100 5.55 -0.14 1.72
C CYS A 100 5.86 0.71 0.47
N GLU A 101 6.76 0.19 -0.33
CA GLU A 101 6.93 0.56 -1.73
C GLU A 101 6.31 -0.51 -2.62
N PHE A 102 5.85 -0.11 -3.79
CA PHE A 102 5.25 -1.05 -4.74
C PHE A 102 5.59 -0.69 -6.19
N THR A 103 5.55 -1.70 -7.03
CA THR A 103 5.58 -1.56 -8.50
C THR A 103 4.36 -2.23 -9.09
N ILE A 104 3.80 -1.62 -10.12
CA ILE A 104 2.68 -2.17 -10.90
C ILE A 104 3.05 -2.08 -12.38
N ASP A 105 3.02 -3.20 -13.07
CA ASP A 105 3.08 -3.21 -14.51
C ASP A 105 1.65 -3.03 -15.05
N ALA A 106 1.39 -1.93 -15.74
CA ALA A 106 0.06 -1.58 -16.21
C ALA A 106 0.12 -0.96 -17.62
N GLU A 107 -0.91 -1.23 -18.41
CA GLU A 107 -1.09 -0.67 -19.76
C GLU A 107 -2.45 0.00 -19.86
N MET A 108 -2.54 1.10 -20.62
CA MET A 108 -3.82 1.70 -20.96
C MET A 108 -4.55 0.87 -22.02
N LEU A 109 -5.80 0.52 -21.77
CA LEU A 109 -6.59 -0.33 -22.67
C LEU A 109 -6.95 0.36 -23.99
N ASP A 110 -7.00 1.69 -24.01
CA ASP A 110 -7.27 2.48 -25.21
C ASP A 110 -6.01 2.83 -26.03
N GLY A 111 -4.84 2.33 -25.61
CA GLY A 111 -3.55 2.66 -26.23
C GLY A 111 -3.11 4.09 -25.96
N GLY A 112 -3.78 4.80 -25.06
CA GLY A 112 -3.37 6.12 -24.57
C GLY A 112 -2.07 6.06 -23.76
N GLU A 113 -1.41 7.20 -23.65
CA GLU A 113 -0.29 7.31 -22.73
C GLU A 113 -0.79 7.38 -21.29
N TRP A 114 -0.27 6.53 -20.44
CA TRP A 114 -0.41 6.67 -19.00
C TRP A 114 0.32 7.96 -18.59
N THR A 115 -0.42 8.95 -18.08
CA THR A 115 0.14 10.28 -17.76
C THR A 115 1.06 10.33 -16.52
N VAL A 116 1.21 9.25 -15.83
CA VAL A 116 2.31 9.03 -14.89
C VAL A 116 3.39 8.36 -15.73
N ASP A 117 4.49 9.07 -16.01
CA ASP A 117 5.59 8.57 -16.85
C ASP A 117 5.85 7.08 -16.59
N ALA A 118 5.31 6.25 -17.46
CA ALA A 118 5.42 4.81 -17.38
C ALA A 118 6.82 4.42 -17.90
N VAL A 119 7.77 4.53 -17.04
CA VAL A 119 8.96 3.71 -17.15
C VAL A 119 8.50 2.32 -16.74
N ASP A 120 8.52 1.34 -17.59
CA ASP A 120 8.24 -0.11 -17.47
C ASP A 120 7.62 -0.66 -16.15
N ALA A 121 7.51 0.14 -15.10
CA ALA A 121 6.85 -0.16 -13.83
C ALA A 121 6.53 1.14 -13.07
N THR A 122 5.29 1.35 -12.70
CA THR A 122 4.92 2.45 -11.79
C THR A 122 5.42 2.14 -10.40
N LEU A 123 6.34 2.96 -9.90
CA LEU A 123 6.83 2.86 -8.54
C LEU A 123 6.13 3.87 -7.65
N GLY A 124 5.58 3.40 -6.54
CA GLY A 124 4.90 4.23 -5.57
C GLY A 124 5.17 3.82 -4.14
N ARG A 125 4.66 4.62 -3.21
CA ARG A 125 4.62 4.33 -1.77
C ARG A 125 3.20 4.28 -1.27
N ALA A 126 2.97 3.39 -0.32
CA ALA A 126 1.71 3.33 0.40
C ALA A 126 1.95 3.33 1.90
N THR A 127 1.06 4.01 2.61
CA THR A 127 0.88 3.86 4.05
C THR A 127 -0.50 3.31 4.29
N GLU A 128 -0.56 2.23 5.03
CA GLU A 128 -1.79 1.50 5.36
C GLU A 128 -2.00 1.58 6.87
N ILE A 129 -3.19 1.98 7.30
CA ILE A 129 -3.56 2.02 8.72
C ILE A 129 -4.66 1.00 8.96
N TYR A 130 -4.44 0.17 9.97
CA TYR A 130 -5.35 -0.90 10.36
C TYR A 130 -5.88 -0.65 11.76
N HIS A 131 -7.15 -0.96 11.97
CA HIS A 131 -7.75 -1.05 13.29
C HIS A 131 -8.32 -2.45 13.50
N ARG A 132 -8.33 -2.88 14.77
CA ARG A 132 -9.02 -4.10 15.20
C ARG A 132 -10.50 -3.82 15.40
N ASP A 133 -11.14 -3.40 14.33
CA ASP A 133 -12.57 -3.14 14.22
C ASP A 133 -13.05 -3.49 12.82
N GLY A 134 -14.00 -4.41 12.74
CA GLY A 134 -14.58 -4.86 11.46
C GLY A 134 -15.52 -3.84 10.80
N GLY A 135 -15.79 -2.71 11.47
CA GLY A 135 -16.71 -1.68 11.02
C GLY A 135 -17.99 -1.60 11.85
N THR A 136 -18.25 -2.60 12.70
CA THR A 136 -19.41 -2.68 13.60
C THR A 136 -19.01 -3.01 15.04
N GLY A 137 -17.74 -2.77 15.41
CA GLY A 137 -17.20 -3.11 16.71
C GLY A 137 -16.78 -4.58 16.87
N ALA A 138 -16.86 -5.39 15.82
CA ALA A 138 -16.30 -6.74 15.86
C ALA A 138 -14.74 -6.63 15.91
N PRO A 139 -14.07 -7.39 16.82
CA PRO A 139 -12.62 -7.26 17.02
C PRO A 139 -11.82 -7.95 15.91
N GLU A 140 -12.02 -7.51 14.69
CA GLU A 140 -11.37 -7.99 13.48
C GLU A 140 -10.46 -6.92 12.88
N TRP A 141 -9.26 -7.30 12.49
CA TRP A 141 -8.38 -6.38 11.80
C TRP A 141 -8.93 -6.01 10.42
N ARG A 142 -8.99 -4.71 10.14
CA ARG A 142 -9.36 -4.16 8.81
C ARG A 142 -8.50 -2.95 8.49
N MET A 143 -8.32 -2.67 7.20
CA MET A 143 -7.62 -1.50 6.70
C MET A 143 -8.58 -0.32 6.65
N TRP A 144 -8.35 0.70 7.48
CA TRP A 144 -9.21 1.87 7.63
C TRP A 144 -8.75 3.10 6.87
N HIS A 145 -7.47 3.11 6.51
CA HIS A 145 -6.92 4.21 5.72
C HIS A 145 -5.80 3.72 4.83
N THR A 146 -5.73 4.33 3.64
CA THR A 146 -4.62 4.13 2.72
C THR A 146 -4.20 5.47 2.13
N HIS A 147 -2.91 5.74 2.15
CA HIS A 147 -2.32 6.85 1.42
C HIS A 147 -1.33 6.31 0.41
N ILE A 148 -1.54 6.64 -0.86
CA ILE A 148 -0.71 6.20 -1.98
C ILE A 148 -0.12 7.43 -2.67
N THR A 149 1.19 7.42 -2.89
CA THR A 149 1.90 8.46 -3.62
C THR A 149 2.78 7.85 -4.69
N ALA A 150 2.91 8.53 -5.83
CA ALA A 150 4.00 8.25 -6.76
C ALA A 150 5.34 8.58 -6.11
N LEU A 151 6.41 7.95 -6.57
CA LEU A 151 7.75 8.37 -6.20
C LEU A 151 8.15 9.61 -6.99
N PRO A 152 9.02 10.46 -6.41
CA PRO A 152 9.63 11.54 -7.17
C PRO A 152 10.48 10.98 -8.32
N ASP A 153 10.68 11.79 -9.35
CA ASP A 153 11.60 11.48 -10.43
C ASP A 153 12.96 11.02 -9.86
N PRO A 154 13.53 9.92 -10.35
CA PRO A 154 14.85 9.45 -9.91
C PRO A 154 15.96 10.49 -10.02
N GLY A 155 15.81 11.50 -10.90
CA GLY A 155 16.71 12.65 -11.01
C GLY A 155 16.47 13.76 -9.99
N GLU A 156 15.36 13.72 -9.26
CA GLU A 156 15.03 14.76 -8.29
C GLU A 156 15.79 14.57 -6.99
N LYS A 157 16.58 15.60 -6.64
CA LYS A 157 17.35 15.57 -5.39
C LYS A 157 16.47 15.80 -4.19
N ARG A 158 16.68 15.00 -3.17
CA ARG A 158 16.00 15.18 -1.88
C ARG A 158 16.51 16.47 -1.22
N PRO A 159 15.64 17.47 -0.94
CA PRO A 159 16.04 18.72 -0.31
C PRO A 159 16.77 18.49 1.02
N GLY A 160 17.90 19.16 1.23
CA GLY A 160 18.67 19.10 2.47
C GLY A 160 19.57 17.86 2.62
N PHE A 161 19.64 17.01 1.58
CA PHE A 161 20.50 15.83 1.57
C PHE A 161 21.28 15.78 0.27
N ASP A 162 22.57 15.43 0.34
CA ASP A 162 23.35 15.09 -0.84
C ASP A 162 23.27 13.57 -1.13
N ASP A 163 23.69 13.20 -2.32
CA ASP A 163 23.64 11.81 -2.77
C ASP A 163 24.55 10.87 -1.94
N SER A 164 25.47 11.45 -1.13
CA SER A 164 26.38 10.71 -0.25
C SER A 164 25.73 10.30 1.07
N THR A 165 24.56 10.87 1.39
CA THR A 165 23.86 10.65 2.65
C THR A 165 22.72 9.62 2.57
N ASP A 166 22.79 8.68 1.67
CA ASP A 166 21.96 7.49 1.79
C ASP A 166 22.41 6.62 2.97
N SER A 167 22.25 7.21 4.15
CA SER A 167 22.65 6.64 5.44
C SER A 167 21.94 5.34 5.79
N ARG A 168 21.00 4.89 4.95
CA ARG A 168 20.21 3.69 5.17
C ARG A 168 20.56 2.55 4.23
N GLY A 169 21.50 2.76 3.28
CA GLY A 169 21.81 1.75 2.28
C GLY A 169 20.58 1.38 1.42
N LEU A 170 19.58 2.25 1.44
CA LEU A 170 18.36 2.12 0.61
C LEU A 170 18.65 2.70 -0.79
N GLY A 171 19.87 2.52 -1.28
CA GLY A 171 20.11 2.76 -2.69
C GLY A 171 19.01 2.09 -3.48
N TRP A 172 18.54 2.75 -4.52
CA TRP A 172 17.55 2.26 -5.46
C TRP A 172 18.03 0.95 -6.10
N THR A 173 18.06 -0.11 -5.30
CA THR A 173 18.34 -1.43 -5.83
C THR A 173 17.06 -1.98 -6.45
N PRO A 174 17.17 -2.62 -7.60
CA PRO A 174 16.05 -3.35 -8.18
C PRO A 174 15.39 -4.20 -7.09
N TRP A 175 14.09 -4.19 -7.06
CA TRP A 175 13.26 -4.89 -6.10
C TRP A 175 13.75 -6.31 -5.80
N ASN A 176 14.13 -6.53 -4.56
CA ASN A 176 14.17 -7.89 -4.08
C ASN A 176 12.73 -8.33 -3.77
N PRO A 177 12.23 -9.41 -4.35
CA PRO A 177 10.94 -9.96 -3.95
C PRO A 177 10.97 -10.19 -2.44
N LEU A 178 9.82 -10.00 -1.77
CA LEU A 178 9.68 -10.37 -0.36
C LEU A 178 10.30 -11.73 -0.12
N PRO A 179 11.06 -11.93 0.97
CA PRO A 179 11.54 -13.26 1.32
C PRO A 179 10.35 -14.23 1.30
N LYS A 180 10.46 -15.30 0.54
CA LYS A 180 9.46 -16.36 0.55
C LYS A 180 9.39 -16.89 1.98
N GLY A 181 8.31 -16.61 2.69
CA GLY A 181 8.08 -17.16 4.02
C GLY A 181 7.91 -16.16 5.17
N VAL A 182 7.57 -14.89 4.88
CA VAL A 182 7.05 -13.98 5.91
C VAL A 182 5.55 -13.85 5.69
#